data_7f424ff95dab05e1979512dc1f421d7f
#
_entry.id   7f424ff95dab05e1979512dc1f421d7f
#
_cell.length_a   1.000
_cell.length_b   1.000
_cell.length_c   1.000
_cell.angle_alpha   90.00
_cell.angle_beta   90.00
_cell.angle_gamma   90.00
#
_symmetry.space_group_name_H-M   'P 1'
#
loop_
_entity.id
_entity.type
_entity.pdbx_description
1 polymer ?
#
loop_
_entity_poly.entity_id
_entity_poly.type
_entity_poly.pdbx_seq_one_letter_code
_entity_poly.pdbx_strand_id
1 'polypeptide(L)'
;MALALADFHQIYNISLVERALEQLPEESRALARLYEKMINRGGQRFVSKPATVPDPSELRAQAPNFSDVIDEVLREVALVCDTNDPLELTPILLVGDPGVGKTRFARGLAEMLSTDSVTISLSQTTAGWVVGGAASTWHGAKPGKVFETLMNGESSNPVVTIDEIDKASGGQYDPLGAFYSLLERDTATEFVDEYVDVPVDASRIVWIATANDARSVPEPILSRIRVFEVRTPSRDEARTIASAMYRQQRAAHRWGDRFEPNLAESVLDALEGVSPRELGQLLRSAFGSAKLANRDHLTIEDFGLNKRGRQRIGF
;
A
#
# COMPACT_ATOMS: atom_id res chain seq x y z
N MET A 1 3.46 24.10 0.28
CA MET A 1 4.18 22.82 0.12
C MET A 1 5.56 23.15 -0.41
N ALA A 2 6.63 23.05 0.39
CA ALA A 2 7.99 23.24 -0.11
C ALA A 2 8.32 21.97 -0.93
N LEU A 3 8.61 22.14 -2.22
CA LEU A 3 9.16 21.09 -3.05
C LEU A 3 10.52 20.72 -2.44
N ALA A 4 10.66 19.51 -1.91
CA ALA A 4 11.95 18.97 -1.55
C ALA A 4 12.84 18.99 -2.80
N LEU A 5 14.13 19.31 -2.66
CA LEU A 5 15.11 19.14 -3.73
C LEU A 5 14.98 17.69 -4.21
N ALA A 6 14.51 17.53 -5.46
CA ALA A 6 14.35 16.23 -6.07
C ALA A 6 15.75 15.64 -6.30
N ASP A 7 16.08 14.62 -5.53
CA ASP A 7 17.22 13.76 -5.83
C ASP A 7 16.76 12.64 -6.77
N PHE A 8 17.68 12.15 -7.59
CA PHE A 8 17.44 11.08 -8.54
C PHE A 8 18.16 9.81 -8.10
N HIS A 9 17.47 8.70 -8.20
CA HIS A 9 18.06 7.39 -8.02
C HIS A 9 18.01 6.59 -9.31
N GLN A 10 19.11 5.92 -9.66
CA GLN A 10 19.19 5.08 -10.84
C GLN A 10 18.70 3.67 -10.50
N ILE A 11 17.52 3.30 -11.02
CA ILE A 11 16.92 1.99 -10.77
C ILE A 11 17.41 0.89 -11.73
N TYR A 12 17.99 1.23 -12.89
CA TYR A 12 18.69 0.29 -13.77
C TYR A 12 19.69 1.01 -14.67
N ASN A 13 20.70 0.25 -15.14
CA ASN A 13 21.73 0.77 -16.03
C ASN A 13 21.28 0.59 -17.50
N ILE A 14 21.15 1.72 -18.24
CA ILE A 14 20.72 1.74 -19.62
C ILE A 14 21.67 0.91 -20.51
N SER A 15 22.99 0.96 -20.29
CA SER A 15 23.95 0.20 -21.09
C SER A 15 23.81 -1.32 -20.94
N LEU A 16 23.28 -1.80 -19.79
CA LEU A 16 22.95 -3.22 -19.64
C LEU A 16 21.68 -3.57 -20.44
N VAL A 17 20.69 -2.68 -20.48
CA VAL A 17 19.47 -2.87 -21.27
C VAL A 17 19.78 -2.86 -22.76
N GLU A 18 20.65 -1.95 -23.24
CA GLU A 18 21.09 -1.89 -24.65
C GLU A 18 21.80 -3.19 -25.07
N ARG A 19 22.73 -3.69 -24.24
CA ARG A 19 23.39 -4.98 -24.50
C ARG A 19 22.41 -6.15 -24.51
N ALA A 20 21.46 -6.15 -23.58
CA ALA A 20 20.44 -7.18 -23.53
C ALA A 20 19.56 -7.15 -24.79
N LEU A 21 19.22 -5.95 -25.30
CA LEU A 21 18.47 -5.78 -26.56
C LEU A 21 19.25 -6.31 -27.76
N GLU A 22 20.57 -6.03 -27.85
CA GLU A 22 21.42 -6.52 -28.93
C GLU A 22 21.57 -8.04 -28.97
N GLN A 23 21.41 -8.70 -27.81
CA GLN A 23 21.55 -10.16 -27.66
C GLN A 23 20.24 -10.91 -27.82
N LEU A 24 19.10 -10.20 -27.95
CA LEU A 24 17.80 -10.82 -28.05
C LEU A 24 17.59 -11.59 -29.37
N PRO A 25 17.00 -12.79 -29.33
CA PRO A 25 16.52 -13.46 -30.52
C PRO A 25 15.44 -12.63 -31.24
N GLU A 26 15.42 -12.67 -32.58
CA GLU A 26 14.44 -11.92 -33.41
C GLU A 26 12.97 -12.22 -33.06
N GLU A 27 12.72 -13.38 -32.48
CA GLU A 27 11.39 -13.85 -32.07
C GLU A 27 10.87 -13.15 -30.79
N SER A 28 11.77 -12.57 -29.97
CA SER A 28 11.46 -11.97 -28.66
C SER A 28 10.93 -10.54 -28.77
N ARG A 29 10.02 -10.28 -29.72
CA ARG A 29 9.51 -8.94 -30.05
C ARG A 29 8.89 -8.20 -28.86
N ALA A 30 8.22 -8.90 -27.94
CA ALA A 30 7.58 -8.28 -26.77
C ALA A 30 8.63 -7.74 -25.79
N LEU A 31 9.69 -8.52 -25.54
CA LEU A 31 10.80 -8.13 -24.67
C LEU A 31 11.65 -7.01 -25.32
N ALA A 32 11.88 -7.07 -26.63
CA ALA A 32 12.57 -6.03 -27.37
C ALA A 32 11.84 -4.66 -27.21
N ARG A 33 10.51 -4.64 -27.37
CA ARG A 33 9.72 -3.41 -27.13
C ARG A 33 9.80 -2.90 -25.69
N LEU A 34 9.90 -3.81 -24.73
CA LEU A 34 10.10 -3.42 -23.33
C LEU A 34 11.45 -2.78 -23.13
N TYR A 35 12.53 -3.35 -23.68
CA TYR A 35 13.86 -2.78 -23.59
C TYR A 35 13.96 -1.41 -24.29
N GLU A 36 13.36 -1.26 -25.48
CA GLU A 36 13.24 0.04 -26.15
C GLU A 36 12.51 1.08 -25.28
N LYS A 37 11.42 0.66 -24.61
CA LYS A 37 10.70 1.52 -23.65
C LYS A 37 11.57 1.89 -22.45
N MET A 38 12.38 0.95 -21.91
CA MET A 38 13.32 1.22 -20.82
C MET A 38 14.40 2.23 -21.23
N ILE A 39 15.00 2.06 -22.40
CA ILE A 39 16.01 2.97 -22.94
C ILE A 39 15.42 4.38 -23.11
N ASN A 40 14.25 4.49 -23.73
CA ASN A 40 13.58 5.78 -23.98
C ASN A 40 13.15 6.49 -22.68
N ARG A 41 12.74 5.75 -21.66
CA ARG A 41 12.30 6.32 -20.36
C ARG A 41 13.49 6.71 -19.47
N GLY A 42 14.65 6.08 -19.67
CA GLY A 42 15.81 6.24 -18.80
C GLY A 42 15.70 5.50 -17.46
N GLY A 43 16.83 5.23 -16.85
CA GLY A 43 16.94 4.46 -15.58
C GLY A 43 16.75 5.30 -14.31
N GLN A 44 16.52 6.61 -14.40
CA GLN A 44 16.42 7.48 -13.23
C GLN A 44 14.96 7.67 -12.79
N ARG A 45 14.75 7.69 -11.48
CA ARG A 45 13.46 8.02 -10.82
C ARG A 45 13.71 9.02 -9.70
N PHE A 46 12.70 9.82 -9.40
CA PHE A 46 12.75 10.73 -8.25
C PHE A 46 12.81 9.95 -6.93
N VAL A 47 13.56 10.48 -5.98
CA VAL A 47 13.49 10.03 -4.59
C VAL A 47 12.45 10.91 -3.88
N SER A 48 11.29 10.35 -3.57
CA SER A 48 10.26 11.06 -2.82
C SER A 48 10.62 11.05 -1.34
N LYS A 49 10.78 12.24 -0.77
CA LYS A 49 11.10 12.41 0.65
C LYS A 49 10.46 13.69 1.17
N PRO A 50 9.80 13.66 2.35
CA PRO A 50 9.32 14.87 2.98
C PRO A 50 10.47 15.83 3.28
N ALA A 51 10.33 17.13 2.97
CA ALA A 51 11.33 18.15 3.29
C ALA A 51 11.42 18.48 4.78
N THR A 52 10.36 18.19 5.51
CA THR A 52 10.25 18.33 6.98
C THR A 52 9.46 17.16 7.52
N VAL A 53 9.57 16.89 8.80
CA VAL A 53 8.72 15.88 9.44
C VAL A 53 7.25 16.19 9.15
N PRO A 54 6.51 15.29 8.47
CA PRO A 54 5.13 15.53 8.09
C PRO A 54 4.23 15.57 9.33
N ASP A 55 3.14 16.35 9.27
CA ASP A 55 2.11 16.32 10.30
C ASP A 55 1.30 15.02 10.20
N PRO A 56 1.34 14.14 11.21
CA PRO A 56 0.62 12.86 11.20
C PRO A 56 -0.85 12.99 11.60
N SER A 57 -1.35 14.18 11.90
CA SER A 57 -2.68 14.40 12.52
C SER A 57 -3.81 13.77 11.72
N GLU A 58 -3.76 13.89 10.40
CA GLU A 58 -4.78 13.30 9.51
C GLU A 58 -4.70 11.78 9.49
N LEU A 59 -3.50 11.20 9.36
CA LEU A 59 -3.30 9.74 9.38
C LEU A 59 -3.67 9.15 10.74
N ARG A 60 -3.31 9.83 11.86
CA ARG A 60 -3.72 9.43 13.20
C ARG A 60 -5.23 9.48 13.41
N ALA A 61 -5.92 10.47 12.84
CA ALA A 61 -7.38 10.54 12.90
C ALA A 61 -8.05 9.42 12.08
N GLN A 62 -7.44 9.01 10.98
CA GLN A 62 -7.95 7.93 10.13
C GLN A 62 -7.60 6.53 10.66
N ALA A 63 -6.51 6.39 11.42
CA ALA A 63 -5.96 5.12 11.88
C ALA A 63 -5.27 5.27 13.25
N PRO A 64 -5.99 5.65 14.32
CA PRO A 64 -5.40 5.89 15.63
C PRO A 64 -4.79 4.64 16.27
N ASN A 65 -5.31 3.48 15.95
CA ASN A 65 -4.79 2.18 16.39
C ASN A 65 -3.46 1.76 15.73
N PHE A 66 -2.90 2.61 14.83
CA PHE A 66 -1.57 2.43 14.21
C PHE A 66 -0.54 3.43 14.74
N SER A 67 -0.78 4.07 15.88
CA SER A 67 0.08 5.13 16.41
C SER A 67 1.54 4.71 16.54
N ASP A 68 1.81 3.48 17.00
CA ASP A 68 3.19 2.97 17.17
C ASP A 68 3.94 2.88 15.84
N VAL A 69 3.24 2.47 14.77
CA VAL A 69 3.81 2.41 13.41
C VAL A 69 4.08 3.82 12.87
N ILE A 70 3.13 4.75 13.08
CA ILE A 70 3.29 6.15 12.68
C ILE A 70 4.50 6.76 13.39
N ASP A 71 4.65 6.53 14.70
CA ASP A 71 5.77 7.04 15.48
C ASP A 71 7.11 6.49 15.01
N GLU A 72 7.15 5.22 14.64
CA GLU A 72 8.34 4.61 14.07
C GLU A 72 8.74 5.26 12.76
N VAL A 73 7.80 5.37 11.82
CA VAL A 73 8.07 6.00 10.52
C VAL A 73 8.49 7.46 10.68
N LEU A 74 7.87 8.20 11.59
CA LEU A 74 8.24 9.60 11.83
C LEU A 74 9.66 9.73 12.41
N ARG A 75 10.12 8.77 13.24
CA ARG A 75 11.50 8.75 13.72
C ARG A 75 12.50 8.61 12.57
N GLU A 76 12.23 7.68 11.64
CA GLU A 76 13.09 7.47 10.48
C GLU A 76 13.06 8.69 9.53
N VAL A 77 11.89 9.28 9.29
CA VAL A 77 11.79 10.51 8.50
C VAL A 77 12.54 11.66 9.15
N ALA A 78 12.47 11.79 10.48
CA ALA A 78 13.16 12.86 11.21
C ALA A 78 14.69 12.78 11.09
N LEU A 79 15.26 11.59 10.88
CA LEU A 79 16.70 11.42 10.67
C LEU A 79 17.19 11.97 9.32
N VAL A 80 16.31 12.01 8.33
CA VAL A 80 16.71 12.26 6.93
C VAL A 80 16.05 13.48 6.28
N CYS A 81 15.02 14.07 6.89
CA CYS A 81 14.23 15.13 6.24
C CYS A 81 15.02 16.41 5.91
N ASP A 82 16.06 16.71 6.66
CA ASP A 82 16.94 17.89 6.52
C ASP A 82 18.33 17.55 5.94
N THR A 83 18.54 16.28 5.52
CA THR A 83 19.80 15.81 4.91
C THR A 83 19.58 15.37 3.47
N ASN A 84 20.65 14.95 2.77
CA ASN A 84 20.55 14.31 1.47
C ASN A 84 20.46 12.77 1.56
N ASP A 85 20.40 12.23 2.79
CA ASP A 85 20.30 10.79 2.96
C ASP A 85 18.93 10.28 2.49
N PRO A 86 18.87 9.09 1.93
CA PRO A 86 17.60 8.47 1.53
C PRO A 86 16.79 8.06 2.77
N LEU A 87 15.46 8.02 2.62
CA LEU A 87 14.60 7.40 3.62
C LEU A 87 14.77 5.87 3.56
N GLU A 88 15.21 5.30 4.67
CA GLU A 88 15.46 3.87 4.81
C GLU A 88 14.53 3.31 5.88
N LEU A 89 13.43 2.71 5.45
CA LEU A 89 12.50 2.05 6.36
C LEU A 89 12.74 0.55 6.36
N THR A 90 12.95 -0.03 7.54
CA THR A 90 12.87 -1.49 7.69
C THR A 90 11.50 -1.95 7.22
N PRO A 91 11.38 -3.03 6.41
CA PRO A 91 10.09 -3.58 6.03
C PRO A 91 9.18 -3.79 7.25
N ILE A 92 7.90 -3.45 7.11
CA ILE A 92 6.92 -3.48 8.20
C ILE A 92 5.89 -4.58 7.95
N LEU A 93 5.60 -5.40 8.96
CA LEU A 93 4.49 -6.35 8.96
C LEU A 93 3.41 -5.89 9.96
N LEU A 94 2.22 -5.61 9.45
CA LEU A 94 1.05 -5.26 10.24
C LEU A 94 0.22 -6.52 10.51
N VAL A 95 0.18 -6.98 11.75
CA VAL A 95 -0.57 -8.17 12.18
C VAL A 95 -1.81 -7.75 12.95
N GLY A 96 -2.97 -8.31 12.64
CA GLY A 96 -4.21 -8.00 13.36
C GLY A 96 -5.44 -8.51 12.65
N ASP A 97 -6.60 -8.39 13.28
CA ASP A 97 -7.87 -8.90 12.78
C ASP A 97 -8.24 -8.38 11.38
N PRO A 98 -9.00 -9.16 10.60
CA PRO A 98 -9.55 -8.68 9.35
C PRO A 98 -10.40 -7.42 9.56
N GLY A 99 -10.23 -6.43 8.68
CA GLY A 99 -11.08 -5.23 8.70
C GLY A 99 -10.61 -4.10 9.61
N VAL A 100 -9.52 -4.25 10.40
CA VAL A 100 -8.98 -3.17 11.28
C VAL A 100 -8.35 -2.01 10.52
N GLY A 101 -8.17 -2.13 9.19
CA GLY A 101 -7.71 -1.01 8.35
C GLY A 101 -6.27 -1.10 7.86
N LYS A 102 -5.58 -2.25 7.97
CA LYS A 102 -4.17 -2.43 7.59
C LYS A 102 -3.83 -1.91 6.19
N THR A 103 -4.52 -2.37 5.17
CA THR A 103 -4.29 -1.97 3.76
C THR A 103 -4.63 -0.50 3.51
N ARG A 104 -5.64 0.04 4.20
CA ARG A 104 -5.98 1.47 4.14
C ARG A 104 -4.89 2.33 4.78
N PHE A 105 -4.37 1.90 5.93
CA PHE A 105 -3.26 2.57 6.61
C PHE A 105 -2.02 2.66 5.72
N ALA A 106 -1.64 1.57 5.04
CA ALA A 106 -0.49 1.56 4.12
C ALA A 106 -0.63 2.61 3.01
N ARG A 107 -1.84 2.82 2.48
CA ARG A 107 -2.11 3.87 1.50
C ARG A 107 -1.99 5.28 2.11
N GLY A 108 -2.58 5.51 3.28
CA GLY A 108 -2.45 6.78 3.98
C GLY A 108 -1.00 7.12 4.34
N LEU A 109 -0.19 6.10 4.63
CA LEU A 109 1.24 6.28 4.86
C LEU A 109 1.97 6.76 3.58
N ALA A 110 1.66 6.18 2.42
CA ALA A 110 2.23 6.63 1.15
C ALA A 110 1.85 8.09 0.84
N GLU A 111 0.60 8.49 1.11
CA GLU A 111 0.14 9.86 0.97
C GLU A 111 0.92 10.81 1.91
N MET A 112 1.14 10.41 3.17
CA MET A 112 1.93 11.17 4.15
C MET A 112 3.40 11.32 3.71
N LEU A 113 3.98 10.28 3.12
CA LEU A 113 5.34 10.28 2.58
C LEU A 113 5.46 10.95 1.20
N SER A 114 4.32 11.33 0.59
CA SER A 114 4.26 11.93 -0.76
C SER A 114 4.89 11.05 -1.84
N THR A 115 4.66 9.74 -1.79
CA THR A 115 5.17 8.77 -2.75
C THR A 115 4.05 7.91 -3.35
N ASP A 116 4.38 7.18 -4.43
CA ASP A 116 3.45 6.25 -5.08
C ASP A 116 3.06 5.10 -4.15
N SER A 117 1.86 4.55 -4.36
CA SER A 117 1.37 3.39 -3.61
C SER A 117 0.86 2.29 -4.53
N VAL A 118 1.35 1.07 -4.32
CA VAL A 118 0.92 -0.13 -5.06
C VAL A 118 0.59 -1.24 -4.08
N THR A 119 -0.46 -2.02 -4.36
CA THR A 119 -0.83 -3.19 -3.55
C THR A 119 -0.69 -4.47 -4.38
N ILE A 120 0.00 -5.45 -3.81
CA ILE A 120 0.14 -6.81 -4.33
C ILE A 120 -0.61 -7.73 -3.37
N SER A 121 -1.73 -8.32 -3.80
CA SER A 121 -2.53 -9.22 -2.97
C SER A 121 -2.08 -10.67 -3.18
N LEU A 122 -1.54 -11.30 -2.15
CA LEU A 122 -1.08 -12.69 -2.22
C LEU A 122 -2.23 -13.69 -2.09
N SER A 123 -3.36 -13.32 -1.52
CA SER A 123 -4.57 -14.17 -1.52
C SER A 123 -5.16 -14.42 -2.91
N GLN A 124 -4.86 -13.53 -3.86
CA GLN A 124 -5.28 -13.64 -5.27
C GLN A 124 -4.15 -14.14 -6.18
N THR A 125 -2.98 -14.42 -5.61
CA THR A 125 -1.77 -14.76 -6.35
C THR A 125 -1.46 -16.23 -6.15
N THR A 126 -1.57 -17.01 -7.23
CA THR A 126 -1.30 -18.46 -7.20
C THR A 126 0.16 -18.79 -7.51
N ALA A 127 0.98 -17.80 -7.88
CA ALA A 127 2.34 -18.04 -8.33
C ALA A 127 3.28 -16.84 -8.16
N GLY A 128 4.53 -17.11 -7.83
CA GLY A 128 5.59 -16.14 -7.56
C GLY A 128 5.91 -15.20 -8.72
N TRP A 129 5.65 -15.61 -9.95
CA TRP A 129 5.89 -14.76 -11.14
C TRP A 129 5.08 -13.44 -11.16
N VAL A 130 4.02 -13.33 -10.35
CA VAL A 130 3.28 -12.05 -10.22
C VAL A 130 4.16 -10.99 -9.57
N VAL A 131 5.09 -11.37 -8.71
CA VAL A 131 6.01 -10.46 -8.01
C VAL A 131 7.29 -10.25 -8.80
N GLY A 132 7.95 -11.34 -9.18
CA GLY A 132 9.29 -11.36 -9.78
C GLY A 132 9.35 -11.63 -11.28
N GLY A 133 8.20 -11.61 -11.97
CA GLY A 133 8.14 -11.90 -13.40
C GLY A 133 8.11 -13.39 -13.72
N ALA A 134 7.71 -13.73 -14.93
CA ALA A 134 7.74 -15.09 -15.47
C ALA A 134 8.83 -15.21 -16.54
N ALA A 135 9.61 -16.29 -16.55
CA ALA A 135 10.67 -16.48 -17.53
C ALA A 135 10.16 -16.20 -18.96
N SER A 136 10.88 -15.34 -19.70
CA SER A 136 10.45 -14.82 -21.01
C SER A 136 10.18 -15.90 -22.08
N THR A 137 10.69 -17.11 -21.86
CA THR A 137 10.46 -18.28 -22.71
C THR A 137 9.06 -18.91 -22.55
N TRP A 138 8.30 -18.53 -21.53
CA TRP A 138 6.96 -19.06 -21.32
C TRP A 138 5.93 -18.32 -22.14
N HIS A 139 4.95 -19.05 -22.67
CA HIS A 139 3.85 -18.44 -23.39
C HIS A 139 3.01 -17.56 -22.44
N GLY A 140 2.86 -16.29 -22.79
CA GLY A 140 2.13 -15.32 -21.97
C GLY A 140 2.94 -14.75 -20.80
N ALA A 141 4.25 -14.96 -20.77
CA ALA A 141 5.15 -14.36 -19.80
C ALA A 141 5.07 -12.82 -19.82
N LYS A 142 5.22 -12.22 -18.65
CA LYS A 142 5.21 -10.76 -18.46
C LYS A 142 6.04 -10.38 -17.24
N PRO A 143 6.49 -9.12 -17.16
CA PRO A 143 7.18 -8.61 -15.98
C PRO A 143 6.36 -8.75 -14.71
N GLY A 144 7.04 -8.86 -13.59
CA GLY A 144 6.43 -8.85 -12.27
C GLY A 144 6.02 -7.45 -11.81
N LYS A 145 5.18 -7.42 -10.80
CA LYS A 145 4.62 -6.17 -10.25
C LYS A 145 5.66 -5.23 -9.68
N VAL A 146 6.75 -5.74 -9.13
CA VAL A 146 7.85 -4.93 -8.59
C VAL A 146 8.52 -4.14 -9.70
N PHE A 147 8.92 -4.82 -10.77
CA PHE A 147 9.50 -4.17 -11.94
C PHE A 147 8.51 -3.19 -12.58
N GLU A 148 7.24 -3.60 -12.81
CA GLU A 148 6.22 -2.71 -13.37
C GLU A 148 6.04 -1.43 -12.55
N THR A 149 6.09 -1.52 -11.22
CA THR A 149 5.94 -0.38 -10.32
C THR A 149 7.09 0.60 -10.48
N LEU A 150 8.34 0.13 -10.44
CA LEU A 150 9.51 0.96 -10.63
C LEU A 150 9.63 1.51 -12.06
N MET A 151 9.28 0.70 -13.05
CA MET A 151 9.35 1.10 -14.46
C MET A 151 8.32 2.16 -14.81
N ASN A 152 7.08 2.03 -14.35
CA ASN A 152 5.98 2.93 -14.72
C ASN A 152 5.78 4.09 -13.75
N GLY A 153 6.25 3.96 -12.48
CA GLY A 153 6.18 5.01 -11.46
C GLY A 153 7.16 6.15 -11.71
N GLU A 154 6.96 7.26 -11.03
CA GLU A 154 7.86 8.41 -11.05
C GLU A 154 8.85 8.36 -9.88
N SER A 155 8.51 7.63 -8.81
CA SER A 155 9.33 7.50 -7.60
C SER A 155 10.15 6.21 -7.60
N SER A 156 11.39 6.27 -7.07
CA SER A 156 12.24 5.10 -6.79
C SER A 156 11.90 4.42 -5.47
N ASN A 157 11.15 5.08 -4.59
CA ASN A 157 10.78 4.59 -3.26
C ASN A 157 9.26 4.57 -3.04
N PRO A 158 8.49 3.88 -3.92
CA PRO A 158 7.07 3.71 -3.72
C PRO A 158 6.78 2.90 -2.44
N VAL A 159 5.62 3.12 -1.83
CA VAL A 159 5.10 2.20 -0.81
C VAL A 159 4.47 1.00 -1.51
N VAL A 160 5.05 -0.17 -1.37
CA VAL A 160 4.50 -1.42 -1.89
C VAL A 160 3.88 -2.23 -0.75
N THR A 161 2.57 -2.41 -0.81
CA THR A 161 1.82 -3.20 0.16
C THR A 161 1.71 -4.64 -0.29
N ILE A 162 2.22 -5.58 0.52
CA ILE A 162 2.02 -7.02 0.35
C ILE A 162 0.79 -7.40 1.19
N ASP A 163 -0.36 -7.53 0.54
CA ASP A 163 -1.60 -7.77 1.26
C ASP A 163 -1.85 -9.27 1.47
N GLU A 164 -2.18 -9.64 2.73
CA GLU A 164 -2.45 -11.01 3.15
C GLU A 164 -1.28 -11.98 2.91
N ILE A 165 -0.06 -11.60 3.37
CA ILE A 165 1.16 -12.43 3.22
C ILE A 165 1.01 -13.81 3.89
N ASP A 166 0.18 -13.93 4.93
CA ASP A 166 -0.17 -15.16 5.63
C ASP A 166 -1.05 -16.12 4.80
N LYS A 167 -1.58 -15.66 3.65
CA LYS A 167 -2.37 -16.46 2.72
C LYS A 167 -1.55 -16.99 1.54
N ALA A 168 -0.28 -16.63 1.46
CA ALA A 168 0.62 -17.18 0.47
C ALA A 168 0.70 -18.70 0.66
N SER A 169 0.13 -19.45 -0.27
CA SER A 169 0.18 -20.91 -0.23
C SER A 169 1.48 -21.39 -0.87
N GLY A 170 2.30 -22.10 -0.11
CA GLY A 170 3.47 -22.80 -0.66
C GLY A 170 3.04 -23.80 -1.73
N GLY A 171 3.81 -23.89 -2.81
CA GLY A 171 3.59 -24.79 -3.93
C GLY A 171 4.82 -24.81 -4.81
N GLN A 172 4.72 -25.44 -5.99
CA GLN A 172 5.82 -25.49 -6.95
C GLN A 172 6.31 -24.09 -7.38
N TYR A 173 5.47 -23.08 -7.23
CA TYR A 173 5.75 -21.67 -7.58
C TYR A 173 5.51 -20.79 -6.36
N ASP A 174 6.45 -20.83 -5.40
CA ASP A 174 6.34 -20.09 -4.13
C ASP A 174 6.12 -18.59 -4.37
N PRO A 175 4.96 -18.01 -3.99
CA PRO A 175 4.70 -16.59 -4.15
C PRO A 175 5.63 -15.71 -3.30
N LEU A 176 6.29 -16.29 -2.29
CA LEU A 176 7.22 -15.58 -1.41
C LEU A 176 8.66 -15.57 -1.92
N GLY A 177 8.97 -16.37 -2.96
CA GLY A 177 10.34 -16.56 -3.44
C GLY A 177 11.09 -15.24 -3.71
N ALA A 178 10.47 -14.32 -4.43
CA ALA A 178 11.07 -13.02 -4.74
C ALA A 178 11.27 -12.13 -3.50
N PHE A 179 10.46 -12.28 -2.44
CA PHE A 179 10.56 -11.44 -1.25
C PHE A 179 11.79 -11.74 -0.39
N TYR A 180 12.38 -12.94 -0.51
CA TYR A 180 13.62 -13.24 0.22
C TYR A 180 14.78 -12.33 -0.18
N SER A 181 14.82 -11.88 -1.42
CA SER A 181 15.80 -10.89 -1.89
C SER A 181 15.30 -9.45 -1.78
N LEU A 182 14.02 -9.21 -2.02
CA LEU A 182 13.44 -7.86 -2.07
C LEU A 182 13.31 -7.19 -0.69
N LEU A 183 13.11 -7.98 0.38
CA LEU A 183 12.99 -7.46 1.75
C LEU A 183 14.34 -7.22 2.43
N GLU A 184 15.44 -7.58 1.80
CA GLU A 184 16.79 -7.34 2.30
C GLU A 184 17.48 -6.33 1.38
N ARG A 185 17.90 -5.21 1.91
CA ARG A 185 18.36 -4.07 1.12
C ARG A 185 19.53 -4.41 0.20
N ASP A 186 20.53 -5.10 0.73
CA ASP A 186 21.75 -5.40 -0.02
C ASP A 186 21.47 -6.27 -1.26
N THR A 187 20.57 -7.24 -1.13
CA THR A 187 20.18 -8.10 -2.25
C THR A 187 19.17 -7.45 -3.18
N ALA A 188 18.36 -6.51 -2.68
CA ALA A 188 17.38 -5.78 -3.48
C ALA A 188 18.02 -4.76 -4.44
N THR A 189 19.29 -4.36 -4.23
CA THR A 189 20.03 -3.48 -5.15
C THR A 189 20.26 -4.11 -6.52
N GLU A 190 20.29 -5.44 -6.59
CA GLU A 190 20.52 -6.21 -7.80
C GLU A 190 19.37 -7.19 -8.08
N PHE A 191 18.16 -6.78 -7.79
CA PHE A 191 16.96 -7.58 -8.06
C PHE A 191 16.83 -7.81 -9.57
N VAL A 192 16.65 -9.08 -9.98
CA VAL A 192 16.42 -9.47 -11.37
C VAL A 192 15.00 -10.02 -11.50
N ASP A 193 14.18 -9.33 -12.29
CA ASP A 193 12.89 -9.83 -12.72
C ASP A 193 13.09 -10.91 -13.79
N GLU A 194 12.49 -12.10 -13.63
CA GLU A 194 12.71 -13.25 -14.52
C GLU A 194 12.30 -13.01 -15.98
N TYR A 195 11.38 -12.06 -16.22
CA TYR A 195 11.01 -11.69 -17.59
C TYR A 195 11.99 -10.71 -18.20
N VAL A 196 12.44 -9.74 -17.39
CA VAL A 196 13.25 -8.61 -17.86
C VAL A 196 14.73 -9.00 -17.99
N ASP A 197 15.22 -9.87 -17.11
CA ASP A 197 16.59 -10.40 -17.09
C ASP A 197 17.69 -9.30 -17.10
N VAL A 198 17.38 -8.17 -16.48
CA VAL A 198 18.32 -7.07 -16.26
C VAL A 198 18.23 -6.64 -14.80
N PRO A 199 19.35 -6.42 -14.10
CA PRO A 199 19.33 -5.96 -12.70
C PRO A 199 18.60 -4.63 -12.55
N VAL A 200 17.73 -4.57 -11.52
CA VAL A 200 16.96 -3.39 -11.13
C VAL A 200 17.13 -3.14 -9.64
N ASP A 201 17.47 -1.93 -9.26
CA ASP A 201 17.60 -1.54 -7.86
C ASP A 201 16.20 -1.28 -7.25
N ALA A 202 15.76 -2.23 -6.45
CA ALA A 202 14.52 -2.21 -5.69
C ALA A 202 14.75 -1.88 -4.19
N SER A 203 15.99 -1.53 -3.79
CA SER A 203 16.40 -1.37 -2.39
C SER A 203 15.73 -0.20 -1.66
N ARG A 204 15.13 0.73 -2.41
CA ARG A 204 14.47 1.92 -1.85
C ARG A 204 12.96 1.77 -1.69
N ILE A 205 12.39 0.64 -2.10
CA ILE A 205 10.97 0.38 -1.91
C ILE A 205 10.63 0.35 -0.42
N VAL A 206 9.58 1.06 -0.04
CA VAL A 206 9.01 1.02 1.31
C VAL A 206 8.02 -0.15 1.37
N TRP A 207 8.41 -1.21 2.08
CA TRP A 207 7.61 -2.43 2.17
C TRP A 207 6.67 -2.42 3.37
N ILE A 208 5.38 -2.66 3.12
CA ILE A 208 4.37 -2.86 4.17
C ILE A 208 3.63 -4.16 3.87
N ALA A 209 3.86 -5.19 4.67
CA ALA A 209 3.10 -6.42 4.60
C ALA A 209 1.91 -6.39 5.57
N THR A 210 0.84 -7.10 5.23
CA THR A 210 -0.31 -7.31 6.12
C THR A 210 -0.51 -8.81 6.35
N ALA A 211 -0.86 -9.19 7.58
CA ALA A 211 -1.25 -10.54 7.95
C ALA A 211 -2.36 -10.53 8.98
N ASN A 212 -3.13 -11.59 9.05
CA ASN A 212 -4.05 -11.82 10.16
C ASN A 212 -3.37 -12.64 11.26
N ASP A 213 -2.42 -13.51 10.90
CA ASP A 213 -1.66 -14.35 11.82
C ASP A 213 -0.19 -14.43 11.40
N ALA A 214 0.71 -13.87 12.25
CA ALA A 214 2.14 -13.90 11.99
C ALA A 214 2.73 -15.31 11.96
N ARG A 215 2.11 -16.28 12.67
CA ARG A 215 2.59 -17.69 12.71
C ARG A 215 2.52 -18.38 11.36
N SER A 216 1.70 -17.87 10.45
CA SER A 216 1.57 -18.39 9.08
C SER A 216 2.61 -17.78 8.12
N VAL A 217 3.42 -16.83 8.58
CA VAL A 217 4.48 -16.21 7.78
C VAL A 217 5.80 -16.95 8.04
N PRO A 218 6.54 -17.37 6.98
CA PRO A 218 7.81 -18.09 7.14
C PRO A 218 8.85 -17.29 7.91
N GLU A 219 9.60 -17.96 8.77
CA GLU A 219 10.68 -17.37 9.59
C GLU A 219 11.70 -16.54 8.77
N PRO A 220 12.14 -16.98 7.57
CA PRO A 220 13.04 -16.17 6.75
C PRO A 220 12.45 -14.80 6.33
N ILE A 221 11.14 -14.68 6.23
CA ILE A 221 10.47 -13.39 6.01
C ILE A 221 10.41 -12.60 7.32
N LEU A 222 9.99 -13.26 8.41
CA LEU A 222 9.88 -12.60 9.73
C LEU A 222 11.20 -12.01 10.20
N SER A 223 12.34 -12.66 9.91
CA SER A 223 13.67 -12.15 10.30
C SER A 223 14.09 -10.86 9.57
N ARG A 224 13.44 -10.50 8.46
CA ARG A 224 13.72 -9.32 7.62
C ARG A 224 12.74 -8.19 7.79
N ILE A 225 11.70 -8.40 8.61
CA ILE A 225 10.56 -7.49 8.69
C ILE A 225 10.23 -7.16 10.13
N ARG A 226 9.94 -5.91 10.43
CA ARG A 226 9.54 -5.47 11.76
C ARG A 226 8.05 -5.68 11.96
N VAL A 227 7.69 -6.49 12.96
CA VAL A 227 6.29 -6.86 13.24
C VAL A 227 5.64 -5.85 14.18
N PHE A 228 4.45 -5.37 13.81
CA PHE A 228 3.58 -4.54 14.63
C PHE A 228 2.22 -5.21 14.80
N GLU A 229 1.82 -5.43 16.03
CA GLU A 229 0.48 -5.91 16.35
C GLU A 229 -0.52 -4.75 16.34
N VAL A 230 -1.51 -4.84 15.47
CA VAL A 230 -2.55 -3.84 15.30
C VAL A 230 -3.83 -4.33 15.97
N ARG A 231 -4.15 -3.74 17.09
CA ARG A 231 -5.38 -4.04 17.82
C ARG A 231 -6.62 -3.47 17.15
N THR A 232 -7.76 -4.03 17.45
CA THR A 232 -9.05 -3.43 17.11
C THR A 232 -9.17 -2.03 17.76
N PRO A 233 -9.67 -1.02 17.04
CA PRO A 233 -9.86 0.31 17.59
C PRO A 233 -10.72 0.29 18.86
N SER A 234 -10.35 1.07 19.87
CA SER A 234 -11.18 1.35 21.03
C SER A 234 -12.44 2.13 20.63
N ARG A 235 -13.37 2.30 21.56
CA ARG A 235 -14.60 3.06 21.32
C ARG A 235 -14.33 4.47 20.82
N ASP A 236 -13.46 5.20 21.50
CA ASP A 236 -13.11 6.59 21.14
C ASP A 236 -12.36 6.67 19.81
N GLU A 237 -11.51 5.70 19.54
CA GLU A 237 -10.81 5.58 18.27
C GLU A 237 -11.78 5.26 17.12
N ALA A 238 -12.76 4.38 17.33
CA ALA A 238 -13.79 4.07 16.34
C ALA A 238 -14.61 5.31 15.97
N ARG A 239 -14.96 6.15 16.96
CA ARG A 239 -15.62 7.45 16.74
C ARG A 239 -14.74 8.41 15.92
N THR A 240 -13.46 8.49 16.26
CA THR A 240 -12.48 9.29 15.53
C THR A 240 -12.37 8.83 14.08
N ILE A 241 -12.24 7.53 13.84
CA ILE A 241 -12.21 6.92 12.50
C ILE A 241 -13.50 7.24 11.73
N ALA A 242 -14.67 7.09 12.37
CA ALA A 242 -15.95 7.37 11.73
C ALA A 242 -16.06 8.83 11.29
N SER A 243 -15.66 9.76 12.16
CA SER A 243 -15.63 11.18 11.86
C SER A 243 -14.66 11.53 10.73
N ALA A 244 -13.47 10.94 10.73
CA ALA A 244 -12.46 11.15 9.67
C ALA A 244 -12.95 10.59 8.32
N MET A 245 -13.53 9.38 8.30
CA MET A 245 -14.07 8.76 7.09
C MET A 245 -15.26 9.53 6.52
N TYR A 246 -16.15 10.04 7.37
CA TYR A 246 -17.26 10.89 6.96
C TYR A 246 -16.72 12.15 6.26
N ARG A 247 -15.81 12.88 6.90
CA ARG A 247 -15.21 14.10 6.35
C ARG A 247 -14.49 13.82 5.03
N GLN A 248 -13.74 12.74 4.94
CA GLN A 248 -13.05 12.32 3.72
C GLN A 248 -14.03 12.05 2.57
N GLN A 249 -15.11 11.26 2.81
CA GLN A 249 -16.10 10.98 1.77
C GLN A 249 -16.86 12.24 1.34
N ARG A 250 -17.17 13.12 2.30
CA ARG A 250 -17.80 14.41 2.03
C ARG A 250 -16.91 15.28 1.14
N ALA A 251 -15.63 15.43 1.47
CA ALA A 251 -14.69 16.25 0.71
C ALA A 251 -14.36 15.68 -0.69
N ALA A 252 -14.39 14.35 -0.85
CA ALA A 252 -14.06 13.71 -2.11
C ALA A 252 -15.13 13.88 -3.22
N HIS A 253 -16.31 14.38 -2.88
CA HIS A 253 -17.43 14.43 -3.82
C HIS A 253 -18.19 15.76 -3.78
N ARG A 254 -18.54 16.32 -4.93
CA ARG A 254 -19.33 17.55 -5.06
C ARG A 254 -20.69 17.51 -4.33
N TRP A 255 -21.30 16.33 -4.23
CA TRP A 255 -22.54 16.16 -3.47
C TRP A 255 -22.32 16.29 -1.96
N GLY A 256 -21.10 16.19 -1.48
CA GLY A 256 -20.75 16.32 -0.07
C GLY A 256 -20.91 17.74 0.47
N ASP A 257 -20.78 18.77 -0.38
CA ASP A 257 -20.93 20.18 0.03
C ASP A 257 -22.33 20.49 0.59
N ARG A 258 -23.32 19.65 0.26
CA ARG A 258 -24.69 19.77 0.77
C ARG A 258 -24.80 19.36 2.23
N PHE A 259 -23.92 18.48 2.73
CA PHE A 259 -24.05 17.85 4.04
C PHE A 259 -23.30 18.63 5.12
N GLU A 260 -23.79 18.57 6.35
CA GLU A 260 -23.13 19.14 7.51
C GLU A 260 -21.67 18.68 7.63
N PRO A 261 -20.76 19.52 8.18
CA PRO A 261 -19.34 19.19 8.24
C PRO A 261 -19.01 18.01 9.17
N ASN A 262 -19.85 17.74 10.16
CA ASN A 262 -19.62 16.70 11.16
C ASN A 262 -20.85 15.80 11.32
N LEU A 263 -20.61 14.55 11.75
CA LEU A 263 -21.67 13.64 12.19
C LEU A 263 -22.18 14.06 13.58
N ALA A 264 -23.47 13.85 13.82
CA ALA A 264 -24.05 14.01 15.15
C ALA A 264 -23.49 12.95 16.12
N GLU A 265 -23.33 13.31 17.40
CA GLU A 265 -22.81 12.42 18.44
C GLU A 265 -23.61 11.11 18.55
N SER A 266 -24.94 11.19 18.44
CA SER A 266 -25.82 10.00 18.46
C SER A 266 -25.56 9.02 17.30
N VAL A 267 -25.14 9.54 16.14
CA VAL A 267 -24.76 8.72 14.99
C VAL A 267 -23.42 8.06 15.26
N LEU A 268 -22.44 8.80 15.81
CA LEU A 268 -21.13 8.26 16.18
C LEU A 268 -21.26 7.12 17.22
N ASP A 269 -22.15 7.27 18.21
CA ASP A 269 -22.45 6.23 19.19
C ASP A 269 -23.06 4.98 18.56
N ALA A 270 -23.96 5.15 17.60
CA ALA A 270 -24.59 4.04 16.90
C ALA A 270 -23.65 3.26 15.97
N LEU A 271 -22.54 3.87 15.57
CA LEU A 271 -21.50 3.26 14.73
C LEU A 271 -20.44 2.50 15.54
N GLU A 272 -20.56 2.48 16.85
CA GLU A 272 -19.67 1.71 17.73
C GLU A 272 -19.64 0.23 17.33
N GLY A 273 -18.43 -0.36 17.25
CA GLY A 273 -18.21 -1.75 16.86
C GLY A 273 -18.34 -2.05 15.36
N VAL A 274 -18.64 -1.05 14.54
CA VAL A 274 -18.59 -1.19 13.09
C VAL A 274 -17.14 -1.15 12.62
N SER A 275 -16.73 -2.17 11.86
CA SER A 275 -15.37 -2.19 11.32
C SER A 275 -15.14 -1.05 10.31
N PRO A 276 -13.91 -0.50 10.19
CA PRO A 276 -13.60 0.52 9.17
C PRO A 276 -14.00 0.12 7.74
N ARG A 277 -13.93 -1.18 7.42
CA ARG A 277 -14.34 -1.71 6.11
C ARG A 277 -15.85 -1.57 5.88
N GLU A 278 -16.67 -1.97 6.84
CA GLU A 278 -18.13 -1.84 6.78
C GLU A 278 -18.57 -0.38 6.82
N LEU A 279 -17.91 0.42 7.67
CA LEU A 279 -18.21 1.84 7.83
C LEU A 279 -18.13 2.61 6.49
N GLY A 280 -17.13 2.30 5.64
CA GLY A 280 -17.01 2.92 4.32
C GLY A 280 -18.24 2.69 3.42
N GLN A 281 -18.81 1.48 3.47
CA GLN A 281 -20.02 1.13 2.72
C GLN A 281 -21.28 1.76 3.34
N LEU A 282 -21.38 1.72 4.67
CA LEU A 282 -22.52 2.27 5.40
C LEU A 282 -22.63 3.79 5.20
N LEU A 283 -21.53 4.53 5.32
CA LEU A 283 -21.49 5.97 5.08
C LEU A 283 -22.00 6.33 3.68
N ARG A 284 -21.54 5.62 2.64
CA ARG A 284 -21.97 5.88 1.27
C ARG A 284 -23.48 5.66 1.10
N SER A 285 -24.01 4.57 1.69
CA SER A 285 -25.44 4.28 1.68
C SER A 285 -26.23 5.36 2.44
N ALA A 286 -25.73 5.77 3.62
CA ALA A 286 -26.37 6.77 4.45
C ALA A 286 -26.47 8.15 3.77
N PHE A 287 -25.41 8.59 3.09
CA PHE A 287 -25.44 9.80 2.26
C PHE A 287 -26.52 9.71 1.19
N GLY A 288 -26.66 8.56 0.52
CA GLY A 288 -27.71 8.31 -0.46
C GLY A 288 -29.12 8.42 0.14
N SER A 289 -29.36 7.77 1.27
CA SER A 289 -30.64 7.79 1.99
C SER A 289 -31.04 9.19 2.43
N ALA A 290 -30.10 9.91 3.07
CA ALA A 290 -30.34 11.30 3.50
C ALA A 290 -30.65 12.22 2.32
N LYS A 291 -29.94 12.05 1.18
CA LYS A 291 -30.17 12.82 -0.04
C LYS A 291 -31.57 12.54 -0.63
N LEU A 292 -32.00 11.30 -0.65
CA LEU A 292 -33.35 10.90 -1.12
C LEU A 292 -34.44 11.49 -0.21
N ALA A 293 -34.18 11.56 1.10
CA ALA A 293 -35.07 12.19 2.08
C ALA A 293 -34.95 13.74 2.13
N ASN A 294 -34.17 14.33 1.20
CA ASN A 294 -33.92 15.77 1.10
C ASN A 294 -33.30 16.39 2.38
N ARG A 295 -32.51 15.63 3.13
CA ARG A 295 -31.79 16.09 4.34
C ARG A 295 -30.34 16.47 4.01
N ASP A 296 -29.76 17.32 4.83
CA ASP A 296 -28.36 17.79 4.81
C ASP A 296 -27.51 17.15 5.92
N HIS A 297 -28.09 16.28 6.71
CA HIS A 297 -27.44 15.54 7.80
C HIS A 297 -27.81 14.06 7.74
N LEU A 298 -26.95 13.22 8.30
CA LEU A 298 -27.17 11.79 8.44
C LEU A 298 -27.81 11.46 9.79
N THR A 299 -28.73 10.52 9.80
CA THR A 299 -29.40 9.99 11.01
C THR A 299 -29.06 8.52 11.18
N ILE A 300 -29.28 7.96 12.36
CA ILE A 300 -29.06 6.52 12.66
C ILE A 300 -29.82 5.62 11.69
N GLU A 301 -31.01 6.03 11.28
CA GLU A 301 -31.89 5.28 10.37
C GLU A 301 -31.27 5.09 8.98
N ASP A 302 -30.45 6.06 8.51
CA ASP A 302 -29.78 6.01 7.21
C ASP A 302 -28.77 4.87 7.12
N PHE A 303 -28.25 4.42 8.25
CA PHE A 303 -27.27 3.33 8.32
C PHE A 303 -27.93 1.94 8.36
N GLY A 304 -29.24 1.86 8.55
CA GLY A 304 -29.98 0.59 8.61
C GLY A 304 -29.56 -0.33 9.76
N LEU A 305 -28.93 0.20 10.80
CA LEU A 305 -28.39 -0.58 11.94
C LEU A 305 -29.47 -1.31 12.73
N ASN A 306 -30.67 -0.74 12.81
CA ASN A 306 -31.81 -1.37 13.50
C ASN A 306 -32.31 -2.67 12.85
N LYS A 307 -31.97 -2.95 11.60
CA LYS A 307 -32.34 -4.18 10.88
C LYS A 307 -31.33 -5.32 11.05
N ARG A 308 -30.08 -5.02 11.51
CA ARG A 308 -28.98 -5.99 11.65
C ARG A 308 -28.84 -6.64 13.02
N GLY A 309 -29.62 -6.22 14.02
CA GLY A 309 -29.58 -6.78 15.39
C GLY A 309 -30.00 -8.26 15.52
N ARG A 310 -30.30 -8.97 14.41
CA ARG A 310 -30.80 -10.37 14.46
C ARG A 310 -30.25 -11.33 13.38
N GLN A 311 -29.18 -10.99 12.70
CA GLN A 311 -28.52 -11.98 11.80
C GLN A 311 -27.01 -11.99 11.98
N ARG A 312 -26.51 -12.53 13.10
CA ARG A 312 -25.27 -13.28 13.12
C ARG A 312 -25.58 -14.62 12.47
N ILE A 313 -25.45 -14.70 11.16
CA ILE A 313 -25.38 -16.00 10.46
C ILE A 313 -23.94 -16.45 10.64
N GLY A 314 -23.75 -17.46 11.49
CA GLY A 314 -22.50 -18.18 11.56
C GLY A 314 -22.25 -18.91 10.22
N PHE A 315 -21.02 -18.88 9.77
CA PHE A 315 -20.37 -19.89 8.95
C PHE A 315 -19.06 -20.24 9.60
#